data_5237cd551855c9a392952bbbfc2785cf
#
_entry.id   5237cd551855c9a392952bbbfc2785cf
#
_cell.length_a   1.000
_cell.length_b   1.000
_cell.length_c   1.000
_cell.angle_alpha   90.00
_cell.angle_beta   90.00
_cell.angle_gamma   90.00
#
_symmetry.space_group_name_H-M   'P 1'
#
loop_
_entity.id
_entity.type
_entity.pdbx_description
1 polymer ?
#
loop_
_entity_poly.entity_id
_entity_poly.type
_entity_poly.pdbx_seq_one_letter_code
_entity_poly.pdbx_strand_id
1 'polypeptide(L)'
;MDKVGQVEEAEAEIKRRAGAGAEIIEFDKYASDKGAREGSGRNAVAIVGGEGAIVTGRGGGASPFGGGAMIRSDDTAEAIYDAIKDKDVKAIVFRVSSPGGSPEASEQILAAVRAARAAGKPVVVSMGSYAASGGYWISSEADWIVAQPTTITGSIGVFGGKFVVADALGRFGVDMRGLSVGGEYADAFSPTQPFTPEQRAAFAGSMDRIYDDFITRVATGRKLPPERVREIARGRVWTGAQALPLGLVDQLGGLTEAVAKAKALAKLPADQPVRFKHFPKAQSPWEALSEAFGVQSEAARALVMVGGVMADPQAQAVMQRIQGERMRSEGAVVLADQPMF
;
A
#
# COMPACT_ATOMS: atom_id res chain seq x y z
N MET A 1 14.31 14.82 -18.69
CA MET A 1 13.39 15.90 -18.21
C MET A 1 13.40 16.95 -19.30
N ASP A 2 12.26 17.16 -19.98
CA ASP A 2 12.22 17.99 -21.19
C ASP A 2 12.05 19.49 -20.86
N LYS A 3 11.34 19.78 -19.75
CA LYS A 3 11.10 21.14 -19.27
C LYS A 3 10.88 21.13 -17.74
N VAL A 4 11.35 22.18 -17.11
CA VAL A 4 11.03 22.51 -15.72
C VAL A 4 10.07 23.69 -15.72
N GLY A 5 8.98 23.59 -14.98
CA GLY A 5 7.95 24.63 -14.92
C GLY A 5 6.90 24.35 -13.85
N GLN A 6 5.91 25.21 -13.77
CA GLN A 6 4.76 25.06 -12.86
C GLN A 6 3.68 24.18 -13.48
N VAL A 7 2.73 23.72 -12.67
CA VAL A 7 1.63 22.84 -13.12
C VAL A 7 0.82 23.52 -14.24
N GLU A 8 0.53 24.80 -14.11
CA GLU A 8 -0.23 25.60 -15.08
C GLU A 8 0.45 25.63 -16.45
N GLU A 9 1.80 25.67 -16.49
CA GLU A 9 2.54 25.62 -17.75
C GLU A 9 2.45 24.23 -18.40
N ALA A 10 2.49 23.17 -17.58
CA ALA A 10 2.32 21.80 -18.06
C ALA A 10 0.89 21.60 -18.64
N GLU A 11 -0.12 22.09 -17.93
CA GLU A 11 -1.50 22.05 -18.39
C GLU A 11 -1.72 22.81 -19.70
N ALA A 12 -1.17 24.03 -19.80
CA ALA A 12 -1.22 24.82 -21.02
C ALA A 12 -0.56 24.10 -22.20
N GLU A 13 0.59 23.48 -21.99
CA GLU A 13 1.28 22.71 -23.02
C GLU A 13 0.50 21.46 -23.44
N ILE A 14 -0.12 20.75 -22.49
CA ILE A 14 -0.97 19.58 -22.77
C ILE A 14 -2.19 20.00 -23.60
N LYS A 15 -2.87 21.07 -23.20
CA LYS A 15 -4.01 21.62 -23.96
C LYS A 15 -3.60 22.02 -25.39
N ARG A 16 -2.46 22.69 -25.52
CA ARG A 16 -1.92 23.08 -26.83
C ARG A 16 -1.68 21.86 -27.74
N ARG A 17 -1.13 20.77 -27.19
CA ARG A 17 -0.87 19.52 -27.94
C ARG A 17 -2.15 18.75 -28.25
N ALA A 18 -3.12 18.77 -27.35
CA ALA A 18 -4.37 18.05 -27.51
C ALA A 18 -5.33 18.72 -28.51
N GLY A 19 -5.16 20.03 -28.81
CA GLY A 19 -5.93 20.78 -29.79
C GLY A 19 -6.98 21.70 -29.18
N ALA A 20 -7.58 22.51 -30.05
CA ALA A 20 -8.61 23.46 -29.65
C ALA A 20 -9.86 22.74 -29.08
N GLY A 21 -10.30 23.14 -27.92
CA GLY A 21 -11.44 22.53 -27.23
C GLY A 21 -11.08 21.39 -26.27
N ALA A 22 -9.77 21.08 -26.07
CA ALA A 22 -9.37 20.11 -25.07
C ALA A 22 -9.57 20.65 -23.64
N GLU A 23 -10.22 19.84 -22.82
CA GLU A 23 -10.44 20.12 -21.39
C GLU A 23 -9.60 19.19 -20.55
N ILE A 24 -9.09 19.71 -19.42
CA ILE A 24 -8.47 18.89 -18.39
C ILE A 24 -9.58 18.44 -17.45
N ILE A 25 -9.69 17.15 -17.25
CA ILE A 25 -10.63 16.54 -16.32
C ILE A 25 -9.85 15.79 -15.24
N GLU A 26 -10.40 15.76 -14.05
CA GLU A 26 -9.86 14.97 -12.95
C GLU A 26 -9.80 13.50 -13.33
N PHE A 27 -8.68 12.83 -12.93
CA PHE A 27 -8.46 11.44 -13.29
C PHE A 27 -9.58 10.51 -12.80
N ASP A 28 -10.07 10.73 -11.58
CA ASP A 28 -11.14 9.93 -10.98
C ASP A 28 -12.44 10.05 -11.76
N LYS A 29 -12.77 11.27 -12.20
CA LYS A 29 -13.92 11.51 -13.06
C LYS A 29 -13.75 10.83 -14.43
N TYR A 30 -12.55 10.93 -15.03
CA TYR A 30 -12.25 10.23 -16.28
C TYR A 30 -12.38 8.72 -16.13
N ALA A 31 -11.84 8.16 -15.06
CA ALA A 31 -11.88 6.72 -14.79
C ALA A 31 -13.32 6.22 -14.56
N SER A 32 -14.16 6.99 -13.86
CA SER A 32 -15.57 6.66 -13.65
C SER A 32 -16.39 6.73 -14.94
N ASP A 33 -16.21 7.78 -15.74
CA ASP A 33 -16.99 8.01 -16.98
C ASP A 33 -16.66 7.01 -18.10
N LYS A 34 -15.39 6.62 -18.20
CA LYS A 34 -14.94 5.67 -19.24
C LYS A 34 -15.12 4.21 -18.85
N GLY A 35 -15.46 3.96 -17.59
CA GLY A 35 -15.42 2.63 -17.02
C GLY A 35 -14.02 2.04 -17.16
N ALA A 36 -13.42 1.57 -16.08
CA ALA A 36 -12.22 0.77 -16.21
C ALA A 36 -12.58 -0.43 -17.11
N ARG A 37 -12.17 -0.40 -18.37
CA ARG A 37 -12.34 -1.56 -19.25
C ARG A 37 -11.49 -2.66 -18.66
N GLU A 38 -12.11 -3.49 -17.83
CA GLU A 38 -11.50 -4.78 -17.49
C GLU A 38 -11.19 -5.44 -18.82
N GLY A 39 -9.90 -5.69 -19.08
CA GLY A 39 -9.48 -6.34 -20.31
C GLY A 39 -10.29 -7.61 -20.52
N SER A 40 -10.80 -7.85 -21.70
CA SER A 40 -11.53 -9.07 -22.03
C SER A 40 -10.54 -10.24 -22.09
N GLY A 41 -10.67 -11.21 -21.21
CA GLY A 41 -9.81 -12.41 -21.24
C GLY A 41 -9.98 -13.28 -19.99
N ARG A 42 -9.67 -14.57 -20.12
CA ARG A 42 -9.66 -15.50 -18.97
C ARG A 42 -8.45 -15.29 -18.05
N ASN A 43 -7.34 -14.76 -18.58
CA ASN A 43 -6.11 -14.57 -17.81
C ASN A 43 -6.09 -13.19 -17.16
N ALA A 44 -5.69 -13.13 -15.91
CA ALA A 44 -5.55 -11.91 -15.16
C ALA A 44 -4.12 -11.73 -14.64
N VAL A 45 -3.72 -10.46 -14.50
CA VAL A 45 -2.56 -10.03 -13.72
C VAL A 45 -3.10 -9.38 -12.45
N ALA A 46 -2.67 -9.88 -11.30
CA ALA A 46 -3.02 -9.24 -10.03
C ALA A 46 -2.16 -7.99 -9.83
N ILE A 47 -2.78 -6.92 -9.39
CA ILE A 47 -2.10 -5.72 -8.91
C ILE A 47 -2.27 -5.67 -7.39
N VAL A 48 -1.17 -5.81 -6.68
CA VAL A 48 -1.12 -5.63 -5.22
C VAL A 48 -0.40 -4.32 -4.95
N GLY A 49 -1.06 -3.40 -4.27
CA GLY A 49 -0.50 -2.08 -3.93
C GLY A 49 0.00 -2.03 -2.50
N GLY A 50 1.13 -1.36 -2.30
CA GLY A 50 1.65 -1.03 -0.98
C GLY A 50 2.25 0.37 -0.98
N GLU A 51 1.69 1.27 -0.14
CA GLU A 51 2.14 2.65 0.00
C GLU A 51 2.34 3.02 1.47
N GLY A 52 3.42 3.76 1.76
CA GLY A 52 3.73 4.25 3.09
C GLY A 52 4.63 3.34 3.92
N ALA A 53 4.68 3.61 5.22
CA ALA A 53 5.52 2.87 6.16
C ALA A 53 5.01 1.43 6.37
N ILE A 54 5.94 0.48 6.50
CA ILE A 54 5.62 -0.93 6.74
C ILE A 54 5.47 -1.17 8.24
N VAL A 55 4.31 -1.65 8.64
CA VAL A 55 3.96 -1.92 10.04
C VAL A 55 3.32 -3.29 10.19
N THR A 56 3.41 -3.87 11.39
CA THR A 56 2.77 -5.14 11.71
C THR A 56 1.26 -4.99 11.88
N GLY A 57 0.53 -6.07 11.59
CA GLY A 57 -0.89 -6.20 11.91
C GLY A 57 -1.83 -5.82 10.76
N ARG A 58 -3.12 -5.69 11.10
CA ARG A 58 -4.22 -5.34 10.20
C ARG A 58 -4.60 -3.87 10.32
N GLY A 59 -5.11 -3.29 9.24
CA GLY A 59 -5.75 -1.99 9.25
C GLY A 59 -7.22 -2.12 9.67
N GLY A 60 -7.61 -1.37 10.69
CA GLY A 60 -9.00 -0.93 10.77
C GLY A 60 -9.12 0.33 9.93
N GLY A 61 -10.27 0.53 9.28
CA GLY A 61 -10.55 1.56 8.28
C GLY A 61 -9.88 2.92 8.42
N ALA A 62 -10.00 3.77 7.43
CA ALA A 62 -9.41 5.10 7.42
C ALA A 62 -9.65 5.82 8.77
N SER A 63 -8.56 6.17 9.47
CA SER A 63 -8.68 6.94 10.70
C SER A 63 -9.39 8.26 10.38
N PRO A 64 -10.50 8.58 11.04
CA PRO A 64 -11.21 9.83 10.82
C PRO A 64 -10.36 11.07 11.16
N PHE A 65 -9.20 10.86 11.81
CA PHE A 65 -8.26 11.92 12.19
C PHE A 65 -7.01 11.98 11.28
N GLY A 66 -7.03 11.32 10.10
CA GLY A 66 -5.94 11.35 9.15
C GLY A 66 -4.72 10.53 9.64
N GLY A 67 -4.49 9.41 9.02
CA GLY A 67 -3.22 8.67 9.09
C GLY A 67 -2.70 8.56 7.66
N GLY A 68 -1.41 8.80 7.45
CA GLY A 68 -0.80 8.53 6.15
C GLY A 68 -0.99 7.07 5.74
N ALA A 69 -0.90 6.80 4.44
CA ALA A 69 -0.93 5.43 3.92
C ALA A 69 0.13 4.57 4.63
N MET A 70 -0.22 3.32 4.96
CA MET A 70 0.65 2.35 5.61
C MET A 70 0.52 1.00 4.92
N ILE A 71 1.64 0.32 4.77
CA ILE A 71 1.68 -1.08 4.35
C ILE A 71 1.57 -1.94 5.60
N ARG A 72 0.41 -2.54 5.81
CA ARG A 72 0.18 -3.45 6.93
C ARG A 72 0.46 -4.88 6.52
N SER A 73 1.27 -5.56 7.34
CA SER A 73 1.79 -6.87 6.95
C SER A 73 0.71 -7.92 6.73
N ASP A 74 -0.31 -7.96 7.59
CA ASP A 74 -1.38 -8.95 7.47
C ASP A 74 -2.24 -8.71 6.23
N ASP A 75 -2.64 -7.46 6.00
CA ASP A 75 -3.49 -7.09 4.85
C ASP A 75 -2.76 -7.32 3.52
N THR A 76 -1.47 -6.95 3.46
CA THR A 76 -0.67 -7.12 2.26
C THR A 76 -0.36 -8.60 1.98
N ALA A 77 -0.02 -9.36 3.02
CA ALA A 77 0.18 -10.80 2.88
C ALA A 77 -1.11 -11.51 2.44
N GLU A 78 -2.25 -11.18 3.04
CA GLU A 78 -3.55 -11.73 2.67
C GLU A 78 -3.91 -11.39 1.22
N ALA A 79 -3.69 -10.15 0.78
CA ALA A 79 -3.88 -9.73 -0.60
C ALA A 79 -3.07 -10.58 -1.60
N ILE A 80 -1.81 -10.88 -1.26
CA ILE A 80 -0.96 -11.76 -2.06
C ILE A 80 -1.49 -13.20 -2.03
N TYR A 81 -1.88 -13.73 -0.86
CA TYR A 81 -2.44 -15.08 -0.75
C TYR A 81 -3.78 -15.20 -1.51
N ASP A 82 -4.61 -14.18 -1.53
CA ASP A 82 -5.85 -14.21 -2.31
C ASP A 82 -5.58 -14.15 -3.82
N ALA A 83 -4.57 -13.40 -4.25
CA ALA A 83 -4.09 -13.46 -5.62
C ALA A 83 -3.55 -14.86 -5.99
N ILE A 84 -2.92 -15.58 -5.04
CA ILE A 84 -2.47 -16.96 -5.23
C ILE A 84 -3.66 -17.91 -5.43
N LYS A 85 -4.71 -17.77 -4.62
CA LYS A 85 -5.92 -18.63 -4.69
C LYS A 85 -6.73 -18.42 -5.97
N ASP A 86 -6.68 -17.23 -6.57
CA ASP A 86 -7.46 -16.89 -7.76
C ASP A 86 -6.89 -17.59 -9.01
N LYS A 87 -7.66 -18.53 -9.58
CA LYS A 87 -7.24 -19.36 -10.72
C LYS A 87 -7.02 -18.58 -12.02
N ASP A 88 -7.66 -17.43 -12.17
CA ASP A 88 -7.49 -16.56 -13.33
C ASP A 88 -6.17 -15.79 -13.28
N VAL A 89 -5.67 -15.47 -12.09
CA VAL A 89 -4.41 -14.76 -11.86
C VAL A 89 -3.24 -15.65 -12.30
N LYS A 90 -2.45 -15.14 -13.25
CA LYS A 90 -1.28 -15.83 -13.81
C LYS A 90 0.05 -15.22 -13.37
N ALA A 91 0.05 -13.98 -12.97
CA ALA A 91 1.20 -13.26 -12.41
C ALA A 91 0.73 -12.19 -11.43
N ILE A 92 1.63 -11.73 -10.58
CA ILE A 92 1.40 -10.65 -9.63
C ILE A 92 2.35 -9.50 -9.96
N VAL A 93 1.82 -8.30 -10.09
CA VAL A 93 2.60 -7.06 -10.06
C VAL A 93 2.41 -6.44 -8.67
N PHE A 94 3.49 -6.40 -7.92
CA PHE A 94 3.51 -5.79 -6.59
C PHE A 94 4.04 -4.35 -6.71
N ARG A 95 3.14 -3.39 -6.59
CA ARG A 95 3.47 -1.96 -6.65
C ARG A 95 3.87 -1.47 -5.28
N VAL A 96 5.13 -1.07 -5.10
CA VAL A 96 5.71 -0.68 -3.81
C VAL A 96 6.14 0.79 -3.84
N SER A 97 5.58 1.58 -2.91
CA SER A 97 6.00 2.96 -2.64
C SER A 97 6.19 3.11 -1.13
N SER A 98 7.39 2.76 -0.61
CA SER A 98 7.63 2.64 0.83
C SER A 98 9.04 3.08 1.24
N PRO A 99 9.14 3.87 2.33
CA PRO A 99 10.43 4.19 2.94
C PRO A 99 11.02 3.02 3.76
N GLY A 100 10.21 1.95 3.96
CA GLY A 100 10.51 0.84 4.86
C GLY A 100 9.69 0.88 6.14
N GLY A 101 10.15 0.18 7.17
CA GLY A 101 9.46 0.06 8.45
C GLY A 101 9.93 -1.17 9.23
N SER A 102 9.00 -1.85 9.93
CA SER A 102 9.29 -3.02 10.76
C SER A 102 9.93 -4.15 9.96
N PRO A 103 11.08 -4.70 10.43
CA PRO A 103 11.68 -5.89 9.83
C PRO A 103 10.77 -7.11 9.86
N GLU A 104 10.04 -7.33 10.96
CA GLU A 104 9.11 -8.44 11.14
C GLU A 104 7.96 -8.36 10.13
N ALA A 105 7.37 -7.18 9.98
CA ALA A 105 6.32 -6.94 8.99
C ALA A 105 6.84 -7.14 7.56
N SER A 106 8.07 -6.69 7.29
CA SER A 106 8.71 -6.86 5.99
C SER A 106 8.96 -8.33 5.67
N GLU A 107 9.43 -9.12 6.65
CA GLU A 107 9.63 -10.56 6.47
C GLU A 107 8.32 -11.31 6.24
N GLN A 108 7.25 -10.94 6.94
CA GLN A 108 5.92 -11.53 6.74
C GLN A 108 5.40 -11.30 5.31
N ILE A 109 5.56 -10.09 4.78
CA ILE A 109 5.18 -9.78 3.40
C ILE A 109 6.07 -10.54 2.41
N LEU A 110 7.39 -10.58 2.66
CA LEU A 110 8.33 -11.32 1.82
C LEU A 110 8.02 -12.82 1.80
N ALA A 111 7.56 -13.40 2.91
CA ALA A 111 7.11 -14.79 2.96
C ALA A 111 5.92 -15.03 2.00
N ALA A 112 4.97 -14.10 1.91
CA ALA A 112 3.86 -14.18 0.96
C ALA A 112 4.35 -14.05 -0.51
N VAL A 113 5.34 -13.21 -0.78
CA VAL A 113 5.99 -13.12 -2.11
C VAL A 113 6.64 -14.46 -2.49
N ARG A 114 7.37 -15.09 -1.56
CA ARG A 114 7.94 -16.42 -1.77
C ARG A 114 6.87 -17.48 -2.04
N ALA A 115 5.76 -17.43 -1.28
CA ALA A 115 4.64 -18.35 -1.47
C ALA A 115 4.00 -18.20 -2.87
N ALA A 116 3.86 -16.99 -3.39
CA ALA A 116 3.36 -16.75 -4.74
C ALA A 116 4.27 -17.37 -5.80
N ARG A 117 5.58 -17.17 -5.68
CA ARG A 117 6.59 -17.77 -6.56
C ARG A 117 6.57 -19.30 -6.49
N ALA A 118 6.49 -19.86 -5.29
CA ALA A 118 6.40 -21.31 -5.07
C ALA A 118 5.11 -21.91 -5.67
N ALA A 119 4.02 -21.14 -5.69
CA ALA A 119 2.76 -21.50 -6.34
C ALA A 119 2.79 -21.36 -7.89
N GLY A 120 3.94 -21.02 -8.47
CA GLY A 120 4.12 -20.84 -9.90
C GLY A 120 3.52 -19.55 -10.46
N LYS A 121 3.24 -18.55 -9.60
CA LYS A 121 2.79 -17.22 -9.99
C LYS A 121 3.97 -16.25 -9.88
N PRO A 122 4.60 -15.86 -11.00
CA PRO A 122 5.71 -14.94 -10.95
C PRO A 122 5.29 -13.60 -10.34
N VAL A 123 6.20 -13.04 -9.53
CA VAL A 123 6.02 -11.75 -8.87
C VAL A 123 6.98 -10.74 -9.48
N VAL A 124 6.43 -9.67 -10.06
CA VAL A 124 7.20 -8.53 -10.57
C VAL A 124 6.94 -7.33 -9.66
N VAL A 125 8.00 -6.79 -9.07
CA VAL A 125 7.89 -5.55 -8.30
C VAL A 125 7.96 -4.36 -9.25
N SER A 126 7.04 -3.42 -9.09
CA SER A 126 7.09 -2.09 -9.70
C SER A 126 7.30 -1.06 -8.60
N MET A 127 8.50 -0.52 -8.51
CA MET A 127 8.81 0.50 -7.52
C MET A 127 8.20 1.86 -7.87
N GLY A 128 7.64 2.53 -6.87
CA GLY A 128 7.10 3.88 -6.96
C GLY A 128 8.18 4.96 -6.87
N SER A 129 7.86 6.06 -6.22
CA SER A 129 8.80 7.14 -5.98
C SER A 129 9.98 6.68 -5.10
N TYR A 130 9.71 5.76 -4.18
CA TYR A 130 10.72 5.15 -3.32
C TYR A 130 10.32 3.71 -2.96
N ALA A 131 11.31 2.84 -2.83
CA ALA A 131 11.19 1.49 -2.30
C ALA A 131 12.50 1.17 -1.57
N ALA A 132 12.63 1.67 -0.35
CA ALA A 132 13.85 1.71 0.42
C ALA A 132 13.71 0.95 1.75
N SER A 133 14.83 0.48 2.33
CA SER A 133 14.85 -0.25 3.60
C SER A 133 13.87 -1.44 3.56
N GLY A 134 12.89 -1.52 4.47
CA GLY A 134 11.84 -2.55 4.42
C GLY A 134 11.11 -2.62 3.07
N GLY A 135 10.95 -1.49 2.36
CA GLY A 135 10.40 -1.47 1.00
C GLY A 135 11.26 -2.21 -0.02
N TYR A 136 12.58 -2.17 0.15
CA TYR A 136 13.49 -2.99 -0.63
C TYR A 136 13.51 -4.45 -0.14
N TRP A 137 13.40 -4.67 1.20
CA TRP A 137 13.29 -6.01 1.77
C TRP A 137 12.16 -6.82 1.13
N ILE A 138 10.93 -6.29 1.13
CA ILE A 138 9.75 -6.97 0.54
C ILE A 138 9.86 -7.16 -0.97
N SER A 139 10.74 -6.42 -1.63
CA SER A 139 10.97 -6.48 -3.08
C SER A 139 12.10 -7.43 -3.46
N SER A 140 13.03 -7.68 -2.54
CA SER A 140 14.36 -8.25 -2.83
C SER A 140 14.35 -9.62 -3.49
N GLU A 141 13.36 -10.47 -3.19
CA GLU A 141 13.23 -11.82 -3.74
C GLU A 141 12.15 -11.96 -4.82
N ALA A 142 11.66 -10.87 -5.37
CA ALA A 142 10.79 -10.93 -6.55
C ALA A 142 11.50 -11.53 -7.76
N ASP A 143 10.75 -12.07 -8.71
CA ASP A 143 11.32 -12.61 -9.95
C ASP A 143 11.90 -11.53 -10.86
N TRP A 144 11.40 -10.29 -10.73
CA TRP A 144 11.89 -9.12 -11.46
C TRP A 144 11.53 -7.83 -10.73
N ILE A 145 12.45 -6.88 -10.75
CA ILE A 145 12.27 -5.55 -10.13
C ILE A 145 12.40 -4.49 -11.20
N VAL A 146 11.36 -3.67 -11.33
CA VAL A 146 11.30 -2.51 -12.22
C VAL A 146 11.29 -1.24 -11.38
N ALA A 147 12.15 -0.29 -11.68
CA ALA A 147 12.21 1.01 -11.03
C ALA A 147 12.36 2.13 -12.06
N GLN A 148 11.82 3.31 -11.77
CA GLN A 148 12.13 4.47 -12.60
C GLN A 148 13.55 4.98 -12.34
N PRO A 149 14.17 5.68 -13.29
CA PRO A 149 15.54 6.20 -13.11
C PRO A 149 15.73 7.01 -11.82
N THR A 150 14.68 7.72 -11.39
CA THR A 150 14.66 8.60 -10.21
C THR A 150 14.11 7.95 -8.95
N THR A 151 13.61 6.72 -9.02
CA THR A 151 13.15 5.98 -7.83
C THR A 151 14.26 5.92 -6.80
N ILE A 152 13.96 6.25 -5.56
CA ILE A 152 14.88 6.08 -4.44
C ILE A 152 14.74 4.66 -3.89
N THR A 153 15.84 3.89 -3.87
CA THR A 153 15.83 2.49 -3.44
C THR A 153 17.10 2.11 -2.67
N GLY A 154 17.27 0.83 -2.37
CA GLY A 154 18.35 0.36 -1.52
C GLY A 154 18.07 0.66 -0.05
N SER A 155 18.84 1.56 0.58
CA SER A 155 18.79 1.79 2.04
C SER A 155 18.83 0.46 2.82
N ILE A 156 19.68 -0.48 2.33
CA ILE A 156 19.87 -1.79 2.95
C ILE A 156 20.65 -1.57 4.23
N GLY A 157 19.91 -1.45 5.33
CA GLY A 157 20.43 -1.12 6.64
C GLY A 157 19.34 -1.19 7.70
N VAL A 158 19.75 -1.08 8.94
CA VAL A 158 18.88 -1.04 10.10
C VAL A 158 19.32 0.09 11.01
N PHE A 159 18.37 0.76 11.59
CA PHE A 159 18.65 1.70 12.68
C PHE A 159 17.55 1.57 13.73
N GLY A 160 17.89 1.90 14.96
CA GLY A 160 16.97 1.90 16.07
C GLY A 160 17.52 2.64 17.27
N GLY A 161 16.66 2.90 18.24
CA GLY A 161 17.03 3.60 19.46
C GLY A 161 15.81 3.96 20.29
N LYS A 162 16.04 4.70 21.36
CA LYS A 162 14.99 5.29 22.19
C LYS A 162 15.31 6.73 22.52
N PHE A 163 14.28 7.49 22.81
CA PHE A 163 14.40 8.82 23.36
C PHE A 163 14.29 8.76 24.88
N VAL A 164 15.19 9.43 25.60
CA VAL A 164 15.12 9.61 27.04
C VAL A 164 14.64 11.04 27.29
N VAL A 165 13.47 11.18 27.90
CA VAL A 165 12.79 12.47 28.01
C VAL A 165 12.52 12.90 29.45
N ALA A 166 12.81 12.06 30.45
CA ALA A 166 12.47 12.34 31.85
C ALA A 166 13.08 13.66 32.36
N ASP A 167 14.37 13.89 32.11
CA ASP A 167 15.06 15.12 32.55
C ASP A 167 14.49 16.37 31.84
N ALA A 168 14.13 16.25 30.58
CA ALA A 168 13.51 17.35 29.83
C ALA A 168 12.14 17.71 30.41
N LEU A 169 11.30 16.70 30.70
CA LEU A 169 9.98 16.88 31.29
C LEU A 169 10.08 17.37 32.75
N GLY A 170 11.11 16.95 33.51
CA GLY A 170 11.39 17.40 34.85
C GLY A 170 11.55 18.94 34.93
N ARG A 171 12.10 19.58 33.89
CA ARG A 171 12.21 21.06 33.80
C ARG A 171 10.85 21.75 33.73
N PHE A 172 9.81 21.06 33.36
CA PHE A 172 8.42 21.52 33.33
C PHE A 172 7.59 21.02 34.52
N GLY A 173 8.26 20.45 35.57
CA GLY A 173 7.59 19.97 36.78
C GLY A 173 6.93 18.58 36.61
N VAL A 174 7.19 17.86 35.53
CA VAL A 174 6.66 16.50 35.30
C VAL A 174 7.66 15.47 35.82
N ASP A 175 7.30 14.76 36.90
CA ASP A 175 8.08 13.66 37.48
C ASP A 175 7.67 12.33 36.82
N MET A 176 8.53 11.81 35.94
CA MET A 176 8.35 10.49 35.31
C MET A 176 9.10 9.40 36.06
N ARG A 177 8.37 8.46 36.63
CA ARG A 177 8.96 7.31 37.33
C ARG A 177 8.63 6.02 36.58
N GLY A 178 9.66 5.26 36.24
CA GLY A 178 9.50 3.92 35.66
C GLY A 178 9.08 2.91 36.75
N LEU A 179 8.09 2.06 36.45
CA LEU A 179 7.81 0.85 37.20
C LEU A 179 8.29 -0.33 36.36
N SER A 180 9.37 -0.96 36.79
CA SER A 180 9.92 -2.14 36.11
C SER A 180 9.41 -3.42 36.80
N VAL A 181 8.73 -4.27 36.00
CA VAL A 181 8.25 -5.58 36.45
C VAL A 181 8.76 -6.64 35.48
N GLY A 182 9.57 -7.57 35.91
CA GLY A 182 10.16 -8.63 35.09
C GLY A 182 11.66 -8.74 35.26
N GLY A 183 12.36 -9.21 34.22
CA GLY A 183 13.81 -9.35 34.21
C GLY A 183 14.56 -8.04 33.98
N GLU A 184 15.89 -8.11 33.96
CA GLU A 184 16.82 -6.97 33.86
C GLU A 184 16.65 -6.12 32.56
N TYR A 185 15.95 -6.65 31.55
CA TYR A 185 15.66 -5.95 30.31
C TYR A 185 14.23 -5.40 30.23
N ALA A 186 13.41 -5.58 31.27
CA ALA A 186 11.99 -5.18 31.24
C ALA A 186 11.79 -3.68 31.01
N ASP A 187 12.72 -2.85 31.43
CA ASP A 187 12.72 -1.39 31.29
C ASP A 187 13.66 -0.87 30.19
N ALA A 188 14.25 -1.77 29.39
CA ALA A 188 15.25 -1.39 28.39
C ALA A 188 14.76 -0.27 27.47
N PHE A 189 13.47 -0.26 27.10
CA PHE A 189 12.86 0.79 26.25
C PHE A 189 12.12 1.87 27.04
N SER A 190 12.27 1.92 28.37
CA SER A 190 11.70 3.01 29.17
C SER A 190 12.26 4.37 28.70
N PRO A 191 11.43 5.41 28.58
CA PRO A 191 11.88 6.76 28.26
C PRO A 191 12.48 7.52 29.45
N THR A 192 12.60 6.86 30.63
CA THR A 192 13.05 7.51 31.86
C THR A 192 14.56 7.46 32.04
N GLN A 193 15.27 6.54 31.42
CA GLN A 193 16.71 6.37 31.61
C GLN A 193 17.40 5.88 30.34
N PRO A 194 18.72 6.13 30.16
CA PRO A 194 19.51 5.56 29.08
C PRO A 194 19.57 4.03 29.13
N PHE A 195 20.01 3.39 28.06
CA PHE A 195 20.38 1.97 28.11
C PHE A 195 21.54 1.75 29.08
N THR A 196 21.46 0.71 29.88
CA THR A 196 22.68 0.18 30.56
C THR A 196 23.68 -0.35 29.53
N PRO A 197 24.95 -0.55 29.85
CA PRO A 197 25.93 -1.17 28.95
C PRO A 197 25.44 -2.51 28.39
N GLU A 198 24.83 -3.36 29.22
CA GLU A 198 24.32 -4.69 28.88
C GLU A 198 23.11 -4.57 27.95
N GLN A 199 22.16 -3.70 28.28
CA GLN A 199 20.99 -3.42 27.41
C GLN A 199 21.44 -2.88 26.06
N ARG A 200 22.43 -1.98 26.04
CA ARG A 200 23.00 -1.44 24.80
C ARG A 200 23.67 -2.52 23.97
N ALA A 201 24.44 -3.41 24.58
CA ALA A 201 25.10 -4.52 23.89
C ALA A 201 24.07 -5.50 23.29
N ALA A 202 23.03 -5.84 24.06
CA ALA A 202 21.95 -6.71 23.59
C ALA A 202 21.19 -6.08 22.43
N PHE A 203 20.88 -4.78 22.51
CA PHE A 203 20.23 -4.03 21.45
C PHE A 203 21.09 -3.96 20.18
N ALA A 204 22.39 -3.64 20.30
CA ALA A 204 23.32 -3.63 19.17
C ALA A 204 23.39 -5.00 18.49
N GLY A 205 23.54 -6.08 19.26
CA GLY A 205 23.53 -7.43 18.71
C GLY A 205 22.21 -7.83 18.03
N SER A 206 21.09 -7.24 18.44
CA SER A 206 19.81 -7.40 17.72
C SER A 206 19.83 -6.69 16.37
N MET A 207 20.36 -5.46 16.33
CA MET A 207 20.51 -4.70 15.09
C MET A 207 21.42 -5.41 14.08
N ASP A 208 22.55 -5.96 14.57
CA ASP A 208 23.48 -6.72 13.73
C ASP A 208 22.79 -7.95 13.11
N ARG A 209 22.00 -8.69 13.87
CA ARG A 209 21.24 -9.85 13.34
C ARG A 209 20.26 -9.43 12.27
N ILE A 210 19.47 -8.37 12.51
CA ILE A 210 18.51 -7.86 11.52
C ILE A 210 19.25 -7.41 10.24
N TYR A 211 20.42 -6.77 10.39
CA TYR A 211 21.21 -6.35 9.24
C TYR A 211 21.75 -7.56 8.45
N ASP A 212 22.24 -8.58 9.12
CA ASP A 212 22.73 -9.81 8.49
C ASP A 212 21.61 -10.58 7.79
N ASP A 213 20.43 -10.62 8.39
CA ASP A 213 19.23 -11.16 7.75
C ASP A 213 18.89 -10.40 6.47
N PHE A 214 18.92 -9.07 6.50
CA PHE A 214 18.65 -8.26 5.33
C PHE A 214 19.66 -8.52 4.20
N ILE A 215 20.96 -8.53 4.54
CA ILE A 215 22.02 -8.90 3.59
C ILE A 215 21.74 -10.25 2.94
N THR A 216 21.35 -11.24 3.76
CA THR A 216 21.06 -12.61 3.29
C THR A 216 19.86 -12.64 2.33
N ARG A 217 18.77 -11.91 2.64
CA ARG A 217 17.60 -11.79 1.75
C ARG A 217 17.98 -11.20 0.40
N VAL A 218 18.74 -10.09 0.43
CA VAL A 218 19.19 -9.44 -0.80
C VAL A 218 20.14 -10.35 -1.59
N ALA A 219 21.11 -10.97 -0.93
CA ALA A 219 22.06 -11.89 -1.57
C ALA A 219 21.34 -13.03 -2.28
N THR A 220 20.39 -13.65 -1.59
CA THR A 220 19.57 -14.75 -2.13
C THR A 220 18.70 -14.28 -3.30
N GLY A 221 17.94 -13.23 -3.10
CA GLY A 221 16.97 -12.75 -4.11
C GLY A 221 17.63 -12.18 -5.35
N ARG A 222 18.73 -11.45 -5.16
CA ARG A 222 19.46 -10.81 -6.26
C ARG A 222 20.60 -11.69 -6.83
N LYS A 223 20.82 -12.87 -6.27
CA LYS A 223 21.90 -13.80 -6.65
C LYS A 223 23.28 -13.13 -6.62
N LEU A 224 23.50 -12.29 -5.61
CA LEU A 224 24.75 -11.59 -5.38
C LEU A 224 25.53 -12.24 -4.24
N PRO A 225 26.86 -12.26 -4.26
CA PRO A 225 27.65 -12.66 -3.10
C PRO A 225 27.32 -11.76 -1.88
N PRO A 226 27.19 -12.31 -0.66
CA PRO A 226 26.91 -11.51 0.54
C PRO A 226 27.89 -10.36 0.76
N GLU A 227 29.17 -10.56 0.46
CA GLU A 227 30.21 -9.54 0.55
C GLU A 227 29.93 -8.38 -0.40
N ARG A 228 29.50 -8.69 -1.63
CA ARG A 228 29.09 -7.65 -2.60
C ARG A 228 27.89 -6.87 -2.12
N VAL A 229 26.91 -7.55 -1.53
CA VAL A 229 25.76 -6.86 -0.92
C VAL A 229 26.23 -5.95 0.22
N ARG A 230 27.14 -6.41 1.10
CA ARG A 230 27.68 -5.58 2.18
C ARG A 230 28.42 -4.33 1.66
N GLU A 231 29.12 -4.43 0.52
CA GLU A 231 29.81 -3.28 -0.10
C GLU A 231 28.83 -2.20 -0.54
N ILE A 232 27.68 -2.57 -1.12
CA ILE A 232 26.70 -1.64 -1.69
C ILE A 232 25.58 -1.27 -0.71
N ALA A 233 25.51 -1.95 0.45
CA ALA A 233 24.56 -1.71 1.53
C ALA A 233 24.99 -0.57 2.48
N ARG A 234 25.07 -0.82 3.76
CA ARG A 234 25.41 0.14 4.83
C ARG A 234 24.46 1.33 4.90
N GLY A 235 23.16 1.08 4.67
CA GLY A 235 22.15 2.11 4.67
C GLY A 235 22.21 3.09 3.49
N ARG A 236 23.08 2.85 2.49
CA ARG A 236 23.16 3.72 1.33
C ARG A 236 21.89 3.67 0.50
N VAL A 237 21.46 4.84 0.04
CA VAL A 237 20.37 4.99 -0.89
C VAL A 237 20.91 5.14 -2.32
N TRP A 238 20.16 4.60 -3.27
CA TRP A 238 20.49 4.62 -4.68
C TRP A 238 19.30 5.11 -5.48
N THR A 239 19.54 5.80 -6.57
CA THR A 239 18.51 5.99 -7.58
C THR A 239 18.30 4.69 -8.35
N GLY A 240 17.14 4.52 -9.02
CA GLY A 240 16.91 3.36 -9.88
C GLY A 240 17.99 3.21 -10.95
N ALA A 241 18.44 4.34 -11.54
CA ALA A 241 19.52 4.35 -12.51
C ALA A 241 20.86 3.85 -11.93
N GLN A 242 21.16 4.17 -10.67
CA GLN A 242 22.34 3.68 -9.95
C GLN A 242 22.18 2.23 -9.49
N ALA A 243 20.98 1.83 -9.11
CA ALA A 243 20.67 0.49 -8.60
C ALA A 243 20.74 -0.60 -9.69
N LEU A 244 20.46 -0.25 -10.94
CA LEU A 244 20.52 -1.17 -12.08
C LEU A 244 21.90 -1.82 -12.26
N PRO A 245 23.01 -1.08 -12.43
CA PRO A 245 24.34 -1.67 -12.59
C PRO A 245 24.85 -2.37 -11.32
N LEU A 246 24.24 -2.10 -10.15
CA LEU A 246 24.57 -2.78 -8.90
C LEU A 246 23.85 -4.12 -8.75
N GLY A 247 22.92 -4.45 -9.67
CA GLY A 247 22.12 -5.67 -9.62
C GLY A 247 20.96 -5.61 -8.60
N LEU A 248 20.68 -4.44 -8.02
CA LEU A 248 19.57 -4.25 -7.09
C LEU A 248 18.22 -4.09 -7.78
N VAL A 249 18.23 -3.70 -9.06
CA VAL A 249 17.06 -3.54 -9.94
C VAL A 249 17.38 -4.26 -11.25
N ASP A 250 16.36 -4.82 -11.91
CA ASP A 250 16.54 -5.59 -13.15
C ASP A 250 16.28 -4.75 -14.40
N GLN A 251 15.41 -3.73 -14.29
CA GLN A 251 14.98 -2.94 -15.43
C GLN A 251 14.55 -1.53 -15.00
N LEU A 252 14.87 -0.55 -15.85
CA LEU A 252 14.29 0.79 -15.73
C LEU A 252 12.94 0.84 -16.43
N GLY A 253 11.96 1.46 -15.78
CA GLY A 253 10.59 1.60 -16.30
C GLY A 253 9.57 1.84 -15.19
N GLY A 254 8.30 1.81 -15.57
CA GLY A 254 7.16 1.99 -14.68
C GLY A 254 6.26 0.75 -14.58
N LEU A 255 4.99 1.01 -14.32
CA LEU A 255 3.98 -0.05 -14.20
C LEU A 255 3.77 -0.80 -15.52
N THR A 256 3.84 -0.13 -16.64
CA THR A 256 3.67 -0.73 -17.98
C THR A 256 4.72 -1.79 -18.25
N GLU A 257 5.99 -1.49 -17.98
CA GLU A 257 7.11 -2.40 -18.14
C GLU A 257 7.00 -3.58 -17.16
N ALA A 258 6.57 -3.32 -15.93
CA ALA A 258 6.33 -4.37 -14.95
C ALA A 258 5.22 -5.34 -15.38
N VAL A 259 4.10 -4.82 -15.91
CA VAL A 259 3.01 -5.64 -16.46
C VAL A 259 3.48 -6.45 -17.68
N ALA A 260 4.22 -5.83 -18.59
CA ALA A 260 4.76 -6.53 -19.75
C ALA A 260 5.69 -7.68 -19.32
N LYS A 261 6.55 -7.43 -18.32
CA LYS A 261 7.43 -8.47 -17.76
C LYS A 261 6.66 -9.56 -17.04
N ALA A 262 5.63 -9.22 -16.26
CA ALA A 262 4.76 -10.18 -15.58
C ALA A 262 4.07 -11.12 -16.60
N LYS A 263 3.53 -10.56 -17.70
CA LYS A 263 2.97 -11.35 -18.81
C LYS A 263 4.01 -12.31 -19.40
N ALA A 264 5.21 -11.81 -19.68
CA ALA A 264 6.29 -12.62 -20.26
C ALA A 264 6.69 -13.78 -19.33
N LEU A 265 6.86 -13.52 -18.02
CA LEU A 265 7.18 -14.56 -17.03
C LEU A 265 6.05 -15.59 -16.87
N ALA A 266 4.80 -15.14 -16.99
CA ALA A 266 3.62 -16.02 -16.99
C ALA A 266 3.39 -16.73 -18.34
N LYS A 267 4.28 -16.55 -19.33
CA LYS A 267 4.18 -17.13 -20.69
C LYS A 267 2.88 -16.74 -21.43
N LEU A 268 2.38 -15.54 -21.15
CA LEU A 268 1.23 -14.98 -21.85
C LEU A 268 1.70 -14.21 -23.10
N PRO A 269 0.99 -14.32 -24.25
CA PRO A 269 1.31 -13.55 -25.44
C PRO A 269 1.34 -12.04 -25.17
N ALA A 270 2.30 -11.32 -25.77
CA ALA A 270 2.48 -9.90 -25.51
C ALA A 270 1.27 -9.06 -25.97
N ASP A 271 0.66 -9.43 -27.07
CA ASP A 271 -0.51 -8.80 -27.71
C ASP A 271 -1.85 -9.20 -27.06
N GLN A 272 -1.86 -10.29 -26.28
CA GLN A 272 -3.07 -10.75 -25.61
C GLN A 272 -3.48 -9.76 -24.51
N PRO A 273 -4.70 -9.21 -24.54
CA PRO A 273 -5.23 -8.39 -23.44
C PRO A 273 -5.38 -9.28 -22.19
N VAL A 274 -5.01 -8.73 -21.03
CA VAL A 274 -5.20 -9.34 -19.71
C VAL A 274 -6.13 -8.47 -18.88
N ARG A 275 -6.88 -9.10 -17.98
CA ARG A 275 -7.63 -8.37 -16.96
C ARG A 275 -6.69 -7.99 -15.83
N PHE A 276 -6.93 -6.82 -15.24
CA PHE A 276 -6.28 -6.44 -14.00
C PHE A 276 -7.22 -6.71 -12.84
N LYS A 277 -6.75 -7.47 -11.86
CA LYS A 277 -7.46 -7.69 -10.61
C LYS A 277 -6.68 -7.04 -9.48
N HIS A 278 -7.28 -6.08 -8.82
CA HIS A 278 -6.69 -5.39 -7.67
C HIS A 278 -6.89 -6.21 -6.40
N PHE A 279 -5.85 -6.26 -5.56
CA PHE A 279 -5.88 -6.90 -4.25
C PHE A 279 -5.24 -5.97 -3.21
N PRO A 280 -5.84 -5.82 -1.99
CA PRO A 280 -7.12 -6.39 -1.64
C PRO A 280 -8.22 -5.91 -2.60
N LYS A 281 -9.26 -6.70 -2.76
CA LYS A 281 -10.44 -6.25 -3.52
C LYS A 281 -10.97 -4.99 -2.85
N ALA A 282 -11.37 -4.00 -3.66
CA ALA A 282 -12.05 -2.83 -3.12
C ALA A 282 -13.23 -3.29 -2.28
N GLN A 283 -13.22 -2.94 -1.00
CA GLN A 283 -14.38 -3.15 -0.15
C GLN A 283 -15.52 -2.31 -0.71
N SER A 284 -16.71 -2.89 -0.80
CA SER A 284 -17.86 -2.07 -1.08
C SER A 284 -17.99 -0.99 0.02
N PRO A 285 -18.52 0.19 -0.26
CA PRO A 285 -18.75 1.22 0.77
C PRO A 285 -19.47 0.67 1.99
N TRP A 286 -20.22 -0.40 1.77
CA TRP A 286 -20.98 -1.12 2.74
C TRP A 286 -20.14 -2.04 3.66
N GLU A 287 -19.23 -2.80 3.09
CA GLU A 287 -18.28 -3.61 3.85
C GLU A 287 -17.38 -2.72 4.71
N ALA A 288 -16.91 -1.61 4.16
CA ALA A 288 -16.13 -0.62 4.89
C ALA A 288 -16.90 -0.01 6.07
N LEU A 289 -18.18 0.30 5.87
CA LEU A 289 -19.05 0.83 6.93
C LEU A 289 -19.32 -0.21 8.01
N SER A 290 -19.62 -1.47 7.63
CA SER A 290 -19.88 -2.54 8.59
C SER A 290 -18.66 -2.87 9.45
N GLU A 291 -17.46 -2.76 8.88
CA GLU A 291 -16.21 -2.96 9.60
C GLU A 291 -15.91 -1.79 10.54
N ALA A 292 -16.11 -0.55 10.08
CA ALA A 292 -15.91 0.66 10.89
C ALA A 292 -16.79 0.71 12.14
N PHE A 293 -18.00 0.14 12.06
CA PHE A 293 -18.95 0.08 13.18
C PHE A 293 -18.92 -1.25 13.96
N GLY A 294 -18.00 -2.17 13.63
CA GLY A 294 -17.88 -3.46 14.32
C GLY A 294 -19.10 -4.37 14.17
N VAL A 295 -19.90 -4.17 13.12
CA VAL A 295 -21.16 -4.83 12.89
C VAL A 295 -20.95 -6.23 12.31
N GLN A 296 -20.83 -7.24 13.18
CA GLN A 296 -20.61 -8.63 12.76
C GLN A 296 -21.86 -9.48 12.60
N SER A 297 -23.05 -8.97 12.96
CA SER A 297 -24.30 -9.75 12.85
C SER A 297 -25.06 -9.46 11.56
N GLU A 298 -25.69 -10.49 10.96
CA GLU A 298 -26.54 -10.36 9.78
C GLU A 298 -27.72 -9.38 9.99
N ALA A 299 -28.29 -9.35 11.21
CA ALA A 299 -29.35 -8.42 11.55
C ALA A 299 -28.90 -6.97 11.57
N ALA A 300 -27.69 -6.69 12.05
CA ALA A 300 -27.13 -5.36 12.02
C ALA A 300 -26.69 -4.97 10.60
N ARG A 301 -26.19 -5.92 9.79
CA ARG A 301 -25.97 -5.70 8.33
C ARG A 301 -27.27 -5.34 7.61
N ALA A 302 -28.38 -6.01 7.92
CA ALA A 302 -29.68 -5.70 7.35
C ALA A 302 -30.18 -4.30 7.76
N LEU A 303 -30.00 -3.90 9.02
CA LEU A 303 -30.39 -2.57 9.53
C LEU A 303 -29.61 -1.44 8.88
N VAL A 304 -28.31 -1.61 8.71
CA VAL A 304 -27.45 -0.64 8.03
C VAL A 304 -27.79 -0.60 6.53
N MET A 305 -28.17 -1.75 5.89
CA MET A 305 -28.65 -1.80 4.51
C MET A 305 -29.92 -0.97 4.31
N VAL A 306 -30.87 -1.13 5.21
CA VAL A 306 -32.12 -0.33 5.21
C VAL A 306 -31.79 1.15 5.42
N GLY A 307 -30.90 1.49 6.35
CA GLY A 307 -30.47 2.86 6.61
C GLY A 307 -29.76 3.51 5.40
N GLY A 308 -28.90 2.76 4.69
CA GLY A 308 -28.22 3.25 3.48
C GLY A 308 -29.17 3.49 2.31
N VAL A 309 -30.12 2.59 2.09
CA VAL A 309 -31.17 2.78 1.08
C VAL A 309 -32.07 3.97 1.43
N MET A 310 -32.35 4.16 2.73
CA MET A 310 -33.14 5.33 3.18
C MET A 310 -32.37 6.65 3.11
N ALA A 311 -31.06 6.62 3.10
CA ALA A 311 -30.21 7.82 2.95
C ALA A 311 -29.89 8.16 1.47
N ASP A 312 -30.15 7.25 0.52
CA ASP A 312 -29.93 7.48 -0.91
C ASP A 312 -30.96 8.48 -1.45
N PRO A 313 -30.53 9.61 -2.04
CA PRO A 313 -31.45 10.61 -2.61
C PRO A 313 -32.38 10.04 -3.69
N GLN A 314 -31.94 9.04 -4.46
CA GLN A 314 -32.79 8.38 -5.45
C GLN A 314 -33.84 7.48 -4.82
N ALA A 315 -33.47 6.73 -3.78
CA ALA A 315 -34.40 5.91 -3.02
C ALA A 315 -35.42 6.77 -2.29
N GLN A 316 -35.01 7.90 -1.71
CA GLN A 316 -35.93 8.87 -1.09
C GLN A 316 -36.91 9.46 -2.11
N ALA A 317 -36.46 9.82 -3.30
CA ALA A 317 -37.32 10.34 -4.36
C ALA A 317 -38.37 9.29 -4.82
N VAL A 318 -37.98 8.01 -4.90
CA VAL A 318 -38.89 6.90 -5.19
C VAL A 318 -39.90 6.69 -4.07
N MET A 319 -39.46 6.71 -2.82
CA MET A 319 -40.35 6.60 -1.65
C MET A 319 -41.35 7.75 -1.54
N GLN A 320 -40.88 8.99 -1.80
CA GLN A 320 -41.76 10.17 -1.87
C GLN A 320 -42.83 10.03 -2.95
N ARG A 321 -42.47 9.52 -4.15
CA ARG A 321 -43.42 9.25 -5.23
C ARG A 321 -44.45 8.21 -4.80
N ILE A 322 -44.03 7.08 -4.23
CA ILE A 322 -44.93 6.03 -3.74
C ILE A 322 -45.86 6.56 -2.65
N GLN A 323 -45.33 7.35 -1.70
CA GLN A 323 -46.17 7.97 -0.66
C GLN A 323 -47.14 8.99 -1.25
N GLY A 324 -46.73 9.78 -2.23
CA GLY A 324 -47.55 10.72 -2.95
C GLY A 324 -48.71 10.02 -3.71
N GLU A 325 -48.42 8.90 -4.37
CA GLU A 325 -49.47 8.11 -5.06
C GLU A 325 -50.43 7.46 -4.06
N ARG A 326 -49.92 6.97 -2.91
CA ARG A 326 -50.76 6.39 -1.84
C ARG A 326 -51.66 7.45 -1.23
N MET A 327 -51.16 8.65 -0.93
CA MET A 327 -52.00 9.75 -0.43
C MET A 327 -53.02 10.20 -1.47
N ARG A 328 -52.72 10.19 -2.77
CA ARG A 328 -53.70 10.48 -3.83
C ARG A 328 -54.79 9.40 -3.91
N SER A 329 -54.44 8.13 -3.75
CA SER A 329 -55.40 7.02 -3.72
C SER A 329 -56.32 7.02 -2.48
N GLU A 330 -55.84 7.61 -1.39
CA GLU A 330 -56.59 7.78 -0.13
C GLU A 330 -57.39 9.10 -0.06
N GLY A 331 -57.47 9.88 -1.16
CA GLY A 331 -58.29 11.08 -1.26
C GLY A 331 -57.68 12.33 -0.61
N ALA A 332 -56.41 12.36 -0.31
CA ALA A 332 -55.75 13.53 0.23
C ALA A 332 -55.52 14.59 -0.87
N VAL A 333 -55.86 15.85 -0.57
CA VAL A 333 -55.58 16.98 -1.45
C VAL A 333 -54.08 17.32 -1.44
N VAL A 334 -53.43 17.16 -2.59
CA VAL A 334 -52.00 17.46 -2.73
C VAL A 334 -51.80 18.98 -2.75
N LEU A 335 -51.12 19.51 -1.73
CA LEU A 335 -50.55 20.86 -1.78
C LEU A 335 -49.38 20.89 -2.78
N ALA A 336 -49.44 21.85 -3.72
CA ALA A 336 -48.42 21.98 -4.73
C ALA A 336 -47.01 22.23 -4.13
N ASP A 337 -46.03 21.54 -4.67
CA ASP A 337 -44.61 21.76 -4.36
C ASP A 337 -44.26 23.26 -4.65
N GLN A 338 -43.79 23.93 -3.62
CA GLN A 338 -43.13 25.20 -3.82
C GLN A 338 -41.67 24.92 -4.26
N PRO A 339 -41.18 25.55 -5.33
CA PRO A 339 -39.79 25.45 -5.69
C PRO A 339 -38.94 26.12 -4.60
N MET A 340 -38.04 25.38 -3.97
CA MET A 340 -36.98 25.96 -3.17
C MET A 340 -35.94 26.56 -4.12
N PHE A 341 -35.68 27.84 -3.94
CA PHE A 341 -34.62 28.61 -4.59
C PHE A 341 -33.23 28.16 -4.12
#